data_a25f6573b8e00b5de06db07e4d80238d
#
_entry.id   a25f6573b8e00b5de06db07e4d80238d
#
_cell.length_a   1.000
_cell.length_b   1.000
_cell.length_c   1.000
_cell.angle_alpha   90.00
_cell.angle_beta   90.00
_cell.angle_gamma   90.00
#
_symmetry.space_group_name_H-M   'P 1'
#
loop_
_entity.id
_entity.type
_entity.pdbx_description
1 polymer ?
#
loop_
_entity_poly.entity_id
_entity_poly.type
_entity_poly.pdbx_seq_one_letter_code
_entity_poly.pdbx_strand_id
1 'polypeptide(L)'
;EGERARWLLGADGLASPLRARLGLSEKPRLPSRLGLRRHFNVEPWTPFVEIHWHKDAEAYVTPISATEVGVAILYKADAEPPGTGDPWTRWFSAFPELSARVGPPSTTVRGAGPFEQRVRAPRAGRVLLIGDAAGYLDPITGEGIRLGLDTARAAVDSIIANQPEHYPRRWRQAIRRYWWLTAGLLFLRRREWLRKQIVPTLRRWPRLFNLALNVLNHS
;
A
#
# COMPACT_ATOMS: atom_id res chain seq x y z
N GLU A 1 -24.79 17.73 17.89
CA GLU A 1 -25.80 16.65 17.87
C GLU A 1 -25.11 15.35 17.53
N GLY A 2 -25.25 14.31 18.37
CA GLY A 2 -24.66 13.00 18.14
C GLY A 2 -25.65 12.10 17.42
N GLU A 3 -25.21 11.47 16.32
CA GLU A 3 -26.00 10.46 15.64
C GLU A 3 -25.99 9.14 16.43
N ARG A 4 -27.12 8.44 16.48
CA ARG A 4 -27.24 7.11 17.08
C ARG A 4 -27.25 6.05 15.99
N ALA A 5 -26.30 5.14 16.04
CA ALA A 5 -26.21 4.02 15.11
C ALA A 5 -26.15 2.68 15.84
N ARG A 6 -26.68 1.64 15.22
CA ARG A 6 -26.60 0.26 15.73
C ARG A 6 -25.18 -0.30 15.60
N TRP A 7 -24.49 0.05 14.52
CA TRP A 7 -23.13 -0.37 14.17
C TRP A 7 -22.32 0.81 13.67
N LEU A 8 -21.02 0.81 13.93
CA LEU A 8 -20.06 1.76 13.41
C LEU A 8 -19.02 1.01 12.55
N LEU A 9 -18.90 1.40 11.28
CA LEU A 9 -17.83 0.93 10.40
C LEU A 9 -16.70 1.96 10.39
N GLY A 10 -15.56 1.61 10.97
CA GLY A 10 -14.37 2.47 11.02
C GLY A 10 -13.56 2.34 9.74
N ALA A 11 -13.67 3.34 8.86
CA ALA A 11 -12.96 3.45 7.58
C ALA A 11 -12.03 4.69 7.56
N ASP A 12 -11.43 5.02 8.69
CA ASP A 12 -10.66 6.24 8.93
C ASP A 12 -9.17 6.13 8.53
N GLY A 13 -8.85 5.10 7.74
CA GLY A 13 -7.59 4.97 7.00
C GLY A 13 -6.40 4.50 7.84
N LEU A 14 -5.20 4.69 7.27
CA LEU A 14 -3.95 4.11 7.76
C LEU A 14 -3.64 4.51 9.22
N ALA A 15 -3.78 5.77 9.57
CA ALA A 15 -3.49 6.28 10.90
C ALA A 15 -4.60 6.04 11.94
N SER A 16 -5.76 5.59 11.51
CA SER A 16 -6.99 5.30 12.27
C SER A 16 -7.02 5.75 13.74
N PRO A 17 -7.51 6.96 14.04
CA PRO A 17 -7.74 7.39 15.41
C PRO A 17 -8.73 6.49 16.16
N LEU A 18 -9.71 5.93 15.45
CA LEU A 18 -10.68 5.02 16.01
C LEU A 18 -10.03 3.73 16.51
N ARG A 19 -9.14 3.13 15.69
CA ARG A 19 -8.34 1.95 16.08
C ARG A 19 -7.53 2.21 17.34
N ALA A 20 -6.87 3.36 17.41
CA ALA A 20 -6.05 3.76 18.55
C ALA A 20 -6.89 3.93 19.83
N ARG A 21 -8.02 4.66 19.74
CA ARG A 21 -8.95 4.89 20.87
C ARG A 21 -9.54 3.59 21.43
N LEU A 22 -9.76 2.60 20.58
CA LEU A 22 -10.28 1.28 20.98
C LEU A 22 -9.18 0.35 21.53
N GLY A 23 -7.91 0.78 21.58
CA GLY A 23 -6.79 -0.03 22.04
C GLY A 23 -6.53 -1.25 21.14
N LEU A 24 -6.89 -1.18 19.86
CA LEU A 24 -6.76 -2.29 18.92
C LEU A 24 -5.46 -2.27 18.13
N SER A 25 -4.64 -1.23 18.25
CA SER A 25 -3.35 -1.13 17.57
C SER A 25 -2.34 -2.11 18.16
N GLU A 26 -1.58 -2.77 17.28
CA GLU A 26 -0.43 -3.58 17.64
C GLU A 26 0.86 -2.97 17.08
N LYS A 27 1.99 -3.33 17.68
CA LYS A 27 3.32 -2.91 17.20
C LYS A 27 3.61 -3.53 15.82
N PRO A 28 4.21 -2.77 14.89
CA PRO A 28 4.69 -3.31 13.63
C PRO A 28 5.76 -4.37 13.86
N ARG A 29 5.87 -5.33 12.95
CA ARG A 29 6.87 -6.42 12.99
C ARG A 29 7.94 -6.28 11.91
N LEU A 30 7.69 -5.45 10.91
CA LEU A 30 8.63 -5.18 9.83
C LEU A 30 9.32 -3.83 10.07
N PRO A 31 10.51 -3.61 9.50
CA PRO A 31 11.10 -2.29 9.44
C PRO A 31 10.15 -1.28 8.82
N SER A 32 10.06 -0.12 9.46
CA SER A 32 9.14 0.94 9.06
C SER A 32 9.46 1.44 7.64
N ARG A 33 8.41 1.67 6.86
CA ARG A 33 8.49 2.26 5.54
C ARG A 33 7.55 3.45 5.43
N LEU A 34 8.03 4.46 4.72
CA LEU A 34 7.33 5.70 4.46
C LEU A 34 7.18 5.90 2.95
N GLY A 35 6.26 6.76 2.56
CA GLY A 35 6.07 7.13 1.16
C GLY A 35 5.89 8.61 1.00
N LEU A 36 6.38 9.13 -0.13
CA LEU A 36 6.14 10.47 -0.61
C LEU A 36 5.55 10.36 -2.01
N ARG A 37 4.60 11.22 -2.34
CA ARG A 37 4.08 11.30 -3.70
C ARG A 37 3.96 12.72 -4.18
N ARG A 38 4.12 12.90 -5.50
CA ARG A 38 3.93 14.15 -6.21
C ARG A 38 3.50 13.87 -7.64
N HIS A 39 2.73 14.77 -8.25
CA HIS A 39 2.35 14.67 -9.65
C HIS A 39 3.11 15.70 -10.49
N PHE A 40 3.21 15.42 -11.79
CA PHE A 40 3.97 16.22 -12.75
C PHE A 40 3.18 16.38 -14.04
N ASN A 41 3.21 17.60 -14.59
CA ASN A 41 2.62 17.92 -15.89
C ASN A 41 3.55 17.43 -17.02
N VAL A 42 3.38 16.17 -17.37
CA VAL A 42 4.10 15.54 -18.48
C VAL A 42 3.24 14.42 -19.07
N GLU A 43 3.25 14.27 -20.39
CA GLU A 43 2.59 13.17 -21.08
C GLU A 43 3.22 11.84 -20.66
N PRO A 44 2.40 10.84 -20.26
CA PRO A 44 2.91 9.50 -19.96
C PRO A 44 3.59 8.88 -21.18
N TRP A 45 4.79 8.41 -21.00
CA TRP A 45 5.59 7.74 -22.04
C TRP A 45 5.32 6.25 -22.15
N THR A 46 4.45 5.71 -21.31
CA THR A 46 3.99 4.32 -21.30
C THR A 46 2.61 4.24 -20.65
N PRO A 47 1.76 3.29 -21.08
CA PRO A 47 0.47 3.04 -20.41
C PRO A 47 0.61 2.20 -19.13
N PHE A 48 1.82 1.75 -18.77
CA PHE A 48 2.08 0.89 -17.63
C PHE A 48 2.65 1.67 -16.45
N VAL A 49 2.47 1.12 -15.24
CA VAL A 49 3.19 1.57 -14.07
C VAL A 49 4.64 1.09 -14.17
N GLU A 50 5.60 2.02 -14.10
CA GLU A 50 7.02 1.71 -14.03
C GLU A 50 7.51 1.71 -12.58
N ILE A 51 8.44 0.80 -12.26
CA ILE A 51 9.07 0.74 -10.94
C ILE A 51 10.58 0.90 -11.12
N HIS A 52 11.11 1.97 -10.55
CA HIS A 52 12.54 2.27 -10.49
C HIS A 52 13.10 1.85 -9.14
N TRP A 53 14.19 1.08 -9.15
CA TRP A 53 14.74 0.49 -7.93
C TRP A 53 15.99 1.22 -7.45
N HIS A 54 16.01 1.51 -6.16
CA HIS A 54 17.21 1.91 -5.41
C HIS A 54 17.41 0.95 -4.21
N LYS A 55 18.60 0.91 -3.60
CA LYS A 55 18.89 0.02 -2.46
C LYS A 55 17.95 0.17 -1.27
N ASP A 56 17.52 1.41 -0.98
CA ASP A 56 16.71 1.77 0.20
C ASP A 56 15.33 2.34 -0.17
N ALA A 57 15.07 2.57 -1.46
CA ALA A 57 13.82 3.14 -1.97
C ALA A 57 13.39 2.49 -3.28
N GLU A 58 12.16 2.68 -3.66
CA GLU A 58 11.65 2.50 -5.02
C GLU A 58 10.74 3.65 -5.42
N ALA A 59 10.80 4.05 -6.68
CA ALA A 59 9.90 5.03 -7.27
C ALA A 59 8.93 4.33 -8.22
N TYR A 60 7.64 4.62 -8.05
CA TYR A 60 6.55 4.18 -8.90
C TYR A 60 6.11 5.35 -9.76
N VAL A 61 6.16 5.18 -11.07
CA VAL A 61 5.65 6.14 -12.04
C VAL A 61 4.34 5.62 -12.60
N THR A 62 3.29 6.36 -12.39
CA THR A 62 1.93 5.95 -12.76
C THR A 62 1.33 6.96 -13.73
N PRO A 63 0.86 6.55 -14.92
CA PRO A 63 0.07 7.40 -15.80
C PRO A 63 -1.26 7.76 -15.09
N ILE A 64 -1.53 9.05 -14.91
CA ILE A 64 -2.74 9.55 -14.25
C ILE A 64 -3.76 10.00 -15.29
N SER A 65 -3.30 10.73 -16.29
CA SER A 65 -4.11 11.21 -17.41
C SER A 65 -3.25 11.28 -18.68
N ALA A 66 -3.80 11.79 -19.77
CA ALA A 66 -3.04 12.01 -21.01
C ALA A 66 -1.89 13.03 -20.85
N THR A 67 -1.93 13.88 -19.81
CA THR A 67 -0.96 14.98 -19.63
C THR A 67 -0.33 14.99 -18.24
N GLU A 68 -0.53 13.91 -17.42
CA GLU A 68 -0.06 13.91 -16.05
C GLU A 68 0.46 12.53 -15.65
N VAL A 69 1.60 12.50 -14.96
CA VAL A 69 2.14 11.33 -14.28
C VAL A 69 2.22 11.56 -12.77
N GLY A 70 1.92 10.54 -12.01
CA GLY A 70 2.16 10.47 -10.57
C GLY A 70 3.47 9.76 -10.27
N VAL A 71 4.30 10.32 -9.41
CA VAL A 71 5.49 9.65 -8.86
C VAL A 71 5.30 9.43 -7.38
N ALA A 72 5.41 8.18 -6.95
CA ALA A 72 5.40 7.80 -5.54
C ALA A 72 6.74 7.15 -5.18
N ILE A 73 7.41 7.66 -4.15
CA ILE A 73 8.68 7.11 -3.65
C ILE A 73 8.41 6.45 -2.32
N LEU A 74 8.65 5.14 -2.24
CA LEU A 74 8.56 4.35 -1.02
C LEU A 74 9.96 4.05 -0.52
N TYR A 75 10.26 4.33 0.75
CA TYR A 75 11.59 4.21 1.30
C TYR A 75 11.59 3.67 2.73
N LYS A 76 12.73 3.14 3.19
CA LYS A 76 12.94 2.72 4.57
C LYS A 76 13.02 3.96 5.46
N ALA A 77 12.32 3.96 6.59
CA ALA A 77 12.27 5.11 7.49
C ALA A 77 13.62 5.41 8.19
N ASP A 78 14.46 4.41 8.32
CA ASP A 78 15.81 4.48 8.91
C ASP A 78 16.92 4.74 7.88
N ALA A 79 16.58 4.86 6.60
CA ALA A 79 17.56 5.13 5.55
C ALA A 79 17.82 6.62 5.35
N GLU A 80 19.08 6.95 5.11
CA GLU A 80 19.52 8.30 4.76
C GLU A 80 19.38 8.52 3.24
N PRO A 81 18.52 9.45 2.78
CA PRO A 81 18.43 9.79 1.37
C PRO A 81 19.67 10.59 0.92
N PRO A 82 20.09 10.47 -0.35
CA PRO A 82 21.21 11.23 -0.89
C PRO A 82 20.92 12.73 -0.95
N GLY A 83 22.00 13.54 -1.02
CA GLY A 83 21.89 14.98 -1.25
C GLY A 83 21.40 15.79 -0.05
N THR A 84 21.03 17.04 -0.33
CA THR A 84 20.53 18.03 0.65
C THR A 84 19.13 18.50 0.27
N GLY A 85 18.41 19.14 1.19
CA GLY A 85 17.08 19.68 0.96
C GLY A 85 15.98 18.91 1.68
N ASP A 86 14.74 19.12 1.26
CA ASP A 86 13.58 18.43 1.79
C ASP A 86 13.56 16.93 1.43
N PRO A 87 12.80 16.09 2.16
CA PRO A 87 12.80 14.66 1.93
C PRO A 87 12.42 14.23 0.50
N TRP A 88 11.54 14.98 -0.18
CA TRP A 88 11.17 14.69 -1.57
C TRP A 88 12.39 14.90 -2.49
N THR A 89 13.00 16.07 -2.45
CA THR A 89 14.15 16.44 -3.28
C THR A 89 15.29 15.45 -3.10
N ARG A 90 15.59 15.10 -1.86
CA ARG A 90 16.65 14.15 -1.52
C ARG A 90 16.36 12.75 -2.08
N TRP A 91 15.18 12.20 -1.87
CA TRP A 91 14.84 10.88 -2.39
C TRP A 91 14.67 10.86 -3.90
N PHE A 92 14.15 11.95 -4.49
CA PHE A 92 13.97 12.04 -5.94
C PHE A 92 15.30 12.11 -6.69
N SER A 93 16.34 12.71 -6.10
CA SER A 93 17.69 12.73 -6.68
C SER A 93 18.35 11.33 -6.75
N ALA A 94 17.84 10.35 -6.02
CA ALA A 94 18.28 8.95 -6.14
C ALA A 94 17.84 8.29 -7.47
N PHE A 95 16.97 8.95 -8.25
CA PHE A 95 16.44 8.49 -9.53
C PHE A 95 16.70 9.49 -10.65
N PRO A 96 17.99 9.71 -11.06
CA PRO A 96 18.37 10.77 -12.01
C PRO A 96 17.71 10.64 -13.37
N GLU A 97 17.53 9.40 -13.88
CA GLU A 97 16.87 9.16 -15.17
C GLU A 97 15.40 9.58 -15.12
N LEU A 98 14.73 9.36 -13.97
CA LEU A 98 13.35 9.77 -13.76
C LEU A 98 13.25 11.30 -13.62
N SER A 99 14.13 11.89 -12.83
CA SER A 99 14.13 13.36 -12.62
C SER A 99 14.38 14.14 -13.91
N ALA A 100 15.13 13.59 -14.86
CA ALA A 100 15.36 14.18 -16.18
C ALA A 100 14.13 14.08 -17.13
N ARG A 101 13.21 13.15 -16.88
CA ARG A 101 12.04 12.91 -17.75
C ARG A 101 10.79 13.66 -17.32
N VAL A 102 10.64 13.95 -16.05
CA VAL A 102 9.47 14.65 -15.54
C VAL A 102 9.63 16.16 -15.68
N GLY A 103 8.56 16.83 -16.02
CA GLY A 103 8.49 18.28 -16.09
C GLY A 103 8.28 18.95 -14.72
N PRO A 104 7.74 20.18 -14.72
CA PRO A 104 7.43 20.86 -13.46
C PRO A 104 6.32 20.11 -12.70
N PRO A 105 6.36 20.16 -11.36
CA PRO A 105 5.34 19.52 -10.54
C PRO A 105 3.99 20.22 -10.67
N SER A 106 2.91 19.44 -10.74
CA SER A 106 1.51 19.91 -10.74
C SER A 106 0.90 19.95 -9.34
N THR A 107 1.51 19.25 -8.36
CA THR A 107 0.99 19.19 -6.99
C THR A 107 2.06 19.41 -5.94
N THR A 108 1.64 19.68 -4.70
CA THR A 108 2.51 19.64 -3.53
C THR A 108 2.86 18.19 -3.17
N VAL A 109 3.97 18.00 -2.46
CA VAL A 109 4.36 16.70 -1.90
C VAL A 109 3.37 16.27 -0.83
N ARG A 110 2.97 14.99 -0.89
CA ARG A 110 2.20 14.35 0.17
C ARG A 110 2.94 13.15 0.72
N GLY A 111 2.98 13.04 2.04
CA GLY A 111 3.59 11.91 2.75
C GLY A 111 2.54 10.93 3.27
N ALA A 112 2.93 9.66 3.40
CA ALA A 112 2.14 8.62 4.04
C ALA A 112 3.04 7.63 4.79
N GLY A 113 2.51 7.03 5.83
CA GLY A 113 3.20 6.00 6.62
C GLY A 113 3.20 6.32 8.14
N PRO A 114 3.83 5.47 8.95
CA PRO A 114 4.41 4.18 8.56
C PRO A 114 3.36 3.22 8.00
N PHE A 115 3.73 2.41 6.99
CA PHE A 115 2.73 1.59 6.28
C PHE A 115 2.24 0.40 7.08
N GLU A 116 3.13 -0.35 7.73
CA GLU A 116 2.67 -1.51 8.49
C GLU A 116 1.81 -1.06 9.67
N GLN A 117 0.53 -1.34 9.57
CA GLN A 117 -0.46 -1.17 10.63
C GLN A 117 -1.03 -2.53 11.00
N ARG A 118 -0.90 -2.90 12.26
CA ARG A 118 -1.42 -4.17 12.77
C ARG A 118 -2.54 -3.95 13.76
N VAL A 119 -3.49 -4.88 13.73
CA VAL A 119 -4.62 -4.86 14.66
C VAL A 119 -4.69 -6.17 15.43
N ARG A 120 -4.96 -6.07 16.73
CA ARG A 120 -5.22 -7.21 17.58
C ARG A 120 -6.54 -7.91 17.20
N ALA A 121 -7.53 -7.12 16.85
CA ALA A 121 -8.83 -7.58 16.35
C ALA A 121 -9.44 -6.50 15.46
N PRO A 122 -10.15 -6.87 14.36
CA PRO A 122 -10.83 -5.90 13.50
C PRO A 122 -12.18 -5.45 14.07
N ARG A 123 -12.56 -5.89 15.28
CA ARG A 123 -13.84 -5.59 15.93
C ARG A 123 -13.67 -5.34 17.42
N ALA A 124 -14.40 -4.34 17.93
CA ALA A 124 -14.61 -4.11 19.36
C ALA A 124 -16.07 -3.72 19.60
N GLY A 125 -16.82 -4.55 20.35
CA GLY A 125 -18.23 -4.30 20.60
C GLY A 125 -19.03 -4.17 19.30
N ARG A 126 -19.62 -2.98 19.07
CA ARG A 126 -20.40 -2.63 17.88
C ARG A 126 -19.60 -1.88 16.83
N VAL A 127 -18.28 -1.81 16.96
CA VAL A 127 -17.38 -1.17 16.00
C VAL A 127 -16.66 -2.24 15.20
N LEU A 128 -16.71 -2.13 13.87
CA LEU A 128 -15.97 -2.96 12.91
C LEU A 128 -15.03 -2.07 12.14
N LEU A 129 -13.72 -2.36 12.18
CA LEU A 129 -12.72 -1.65 11.37
C LEU A 129 -12.66 -2.28 9.97
N ILE A 130 -12.57 -1.45 8.93
CA ILE A 130 -12.50 -1.88 7.53
C ILE A 130 -11.35 -1.17 6.81
N GLY A 131 -10.89 -1.74 5.70
CA GLY A 131 -9.78 -1.18 4.91
C GLY A 131 -8.51 -1.02 5.74
N ASP A 132 -7.76 0.05 5.49
CA ASP A 132 -6.48 0.32 6.16
C ASP A 132 -6.63 0.50 7.69
N ALA A 133 -7.81 0.92 8.15
CA ALA A 133 -8.10 1.00 9.58
C ALA A 133 -8.10 -0.38 10.25
N ALA A 134 -8.48 -1.43 9.52
CA ALA A 134 -8.44 -2.82 9.97
C ALA A 134 -7.07 -3.50 9.82
N GLY A 135 -6.05 -2.74 9.41
CA GLY A 135 -4.68 -3.21 9.21
C GLY A 135 -4.22 -3.12 7.77
N TYR A 136 -2.95 -2.81 7.62
CA TYR A 136 -2.28 -2.63 6.32
C TYR A 136 -0.85 -3.12 6.41
N LEU A 137 -0.28 -3.64 5.33
CA LEU A 137 1.09 -4.10 5.33
C LEU A 137 2.01 -3.16 4.56
N ASP A 138 1.74 -2.99 3.26
CA ASP A 138 2.58 -2.18 2.39
C ASP A 138 1.86 -1.88 1.06
N PRO A 139 2.08 -0.70 0.43
CA PRO A 139 1.46 -0.35 -0.84
C PRO A 139 2.06 -1.05 -2.07
N ILE A 140 3.10 -1.86 -1.92
CA ILE A 140 3.85 -2.48 -3.02
C ILE A 140 2.99 -3.26 -4.03
N THR A 141 1.85 -3.80 -3.61
CA THR A 141 0.92 -4.54 -4.49
C THR A 141 -0.18 -3.68 -5.11
N GLY A 142 -0.39 -2.45 -4.61
CA GLY A 142 -1.45 -1.56 -5.09
C GLY A 142 -2.88 -1.99 -4.73
N GLU A 143 -3.09 -2.98 -3.86
CA GLU A 143 -4.39 -3.61 -3.58
C GLU A 143 -5.23 -2.92 -2.48
N GLY A 144 -4.83 -1.77 -1.96
CA GLY A 144 -5.49 -1.13 -0.81
C GLY A 144 -6.99 -0.87 -1.00
N ILE A 145 -7.40 -0.39 -2.19
CA ILE A 145 -8.83 -0.13 -2.49
C ILE A 145 -9.63 -1.44 -2.51
N ARG A 146 -9.12 -2.47 -3.18
CA ARG A 146 -9.78 -3.79 -3.22
C ARG A 146 -9.97 -4.35 -1.82
N LEU A 147 -8.93 -4.33 -0.98
CA LEU A 147 -9.01 -4.79 0.41
C LEU A 147 -10.03 -3.98 1.22
N GLY A 148 -10.10 -2.67 0.99
CA GLY A 148 -11.12 -1.82 1.59
C GLY A 148 -12.53 -2.31 1.28
N LEU A 149 -12.81 -2.61 0.01
CA LEU A 149 -14.11 -3.12 -0.46
C LEU A 149 -14.39 -4.53 0.06
N ASP A 150 -13.42 -5.45 0.01
CA ASP A 150 -13.57 -6.84 0.47
C ASP A 150 -13.85 -6.90 1.99
N THR A 151 -13.14 -6.11 2.79
CA THR A 151 -13.36 -6.03 4.23
C THR A 151 -14.66 -5.33 4.60
N ALA A 152 -15.07 -4.31 3.83
CA ALA A 152 -16.36 -3.65 3.99
C ALA A 152 -17.50 -4.62 3.70
N ARG A 153 -17.43 -5.37 2.59
CA ARG A 153 -18.39 -6.43 2.26
C ARG A 153 -18.49 -7.47 3.38
N ALA A 154 -17.35 -7.98 3.84
CA ALA A 154 -17.32 -8.97 4.92
C ALA A 154 -17.96 -8.44 6.23
N ALA A 155 -17.79 -7.14 6.53
CA ALA A 155 -18.42 -6.49 7.69
C ALA A 155 -19.93 -6.39 7.51
N VAL A 156 -20.40 -5.88 6.36
CA VAL A 156 -21.82 -5.72 6.03
C VAL A 156 -22.54 -7.08 6.02
N ASP A 157 -21.98 -8.09 5.35
CA ASP A 157 -22.55 -9.45 5.32
C ASP A 157 -22.67 -10.05 6.72
N SER A 158 -21.72 -9.76 7.62
CA SER A 158 -21.79 -10.22 8.99
C SER A 158 -22.90 -9.54 9.79
N ILE A 159 -23.13 -8.23 9.55
CA ILE A 159 -24.21 -7.47 10.18
C ILE A 159 -25.58 -7.93 9.68
N ILE A 160 -25.75 -8.07 8.36
CA ILE A 160 -27.01 -8.52 7.74
C ILE A 160 -27.39 -9.91 8.20
N ALA A 161 -26.40 -10.83 8.29
CA ALA A 161 -26.61 -12.18 8.80
C ALA A 161 -26.89 -12.21 10.31
N ASN A 162 -26.89 -11.08 11.01
CA ASN A 162 -26.97 -10.96 12.47
C ASN A 162 -25.89 -11.77 13.21
N GLN A 163 -24.70 -11.90 12.61
CA GLN A 163 -23.55 -12.67 13.09
C GLN A 163 -22.26 -11.81 13.08
N PRO A 164 -22.26 -10.63 13.74
CA PRO A 164 -21.11 -9.72 13.72
C PRO A 164 -19.86 -10.32 14.40
N GLU A 165 -20.01 -11.34 15.23
CA GLU A 165 -18.92 -12.10 15.83
C GLU A 165 -18.14 -12.91 14.80
N HIS A 166 -18.70 -13.21 13.63
CA HIS A 166 -18.01 -13.89 12.54
C HIS A 166 -17.14 -12.94 11.69
N TYR A 167 -17.31 -11.62 11.85
CA TYR A 167 -16.51 -10.65 11.09
C TYR A 167 -15.00 -10.87 11.21
N PRO A 168 -14.38 -11.10 12.37
CA PRO A 168 -12.94 -11.32 12.46
C PRO A 168 -12.45 -12.55 11.66
N ARG A 169 -13.27 -13.57 11.48
CA ARG A 169 -12.96 -14.74 10.65
C ARG A 169 -13.04 -14.37 9.16
N ARG A 170 -14.13 -13.72 8.74
CA ARG A 170 -14.34 -13.27 7.35
C ARG A 170 -13.27 -12.25 6.94
N TRP A 171 -12.94 -11.31 7.80
CA TRP A 171 -11.85 -10.36 7.60
C TRP A 171 -10.52 -11.07 7.37
N ARG A 172 -10.14 -12.05 8.21
CA ARG A 172 -8.91 -12.83 8.01
C ARG A 172 -8.88 -13.57 6.68
N GLN A 173 -10.01 -14.07 6.23
CA GLN A 173 -10.12 -14.72 4.92
C GLN A 173 -9.89 -13.72 3.78
N ALA A 174 -10.51 -12.53 3.84
CA ALA A 174 -10.37 -11.47 2.85
C ALA A 174 -8.92 -10.97 2.73
N ILE A 175 -8.22 -10.76 3.84
CA ILE A 175 -6.86 -10.19 3.81
C ILE A 175 -5.75 -11.23 3.66
N ARG A 176 -6.02 -12.52 3.89
CA ARG A 176 -4.99 -13.59 3.97
C ARG A 176 -4.08 -13.62 2.76
N ARG A 177 -4.66 -13.58 1.56
CA ARG A 177 -3.91 -13.64 0.31
C ARG A 177 -3.01 -12.42 0.12
N TYR A 178 -3.55 -11.23 0.34
CA TYR A 178 -2.79 -9.99 0.32
C TYR A 178 -1.57 -10.05 1.26
N TRP A 179 -1.77 -10.47 2.51
CA TRP A 179 -0.70 -10.54 3.49
C TRP A 179 0.42 -11.49 3.05
N TRP A 180 0.08 -12.67 2.51
CA TRP A 180 1.06 -13.62 2.03
C TRP A 180 1.83 -13.10 0.81
N LEU A 181 1.15 -12.55 -0.17
CA LEU A 181 1.77 -12.02 -1.38
C LEU A 181 2.65 -10.81 -1.07
N THR A 182 2.13 -9.85 -0.30
CA THR A 182 2.87 -8.65 0.08
C THR A 182 4.09 -8.99 0.95
N ALA A 183 3.94 -9.86 1.94
CA ALA A 183 5.06 -10.34 2.75
C ALA A 183 6.13 -11.05 1.91
N GLY A 184 5.72 -11.89 0.95
CA GLY A 184 6.60 -12.55 0.00
C GLY A 184 7.38 -11.56 -0.88
N LEU A 185 6.71 -10.56 -1.44
CA LEU A 185 7.34 -9.50 -2.23
C LEU A 185 8.31 -8.66 -1.39
N LEU A 186 7.93 -8.30 -0.18
CA LEU A 186 8.82 -7.57 0.75
C LEU A 186 10.05 -8.41 1.13
N PHE A 187 9.90 -9.72 1.29
CA PHE A 187 11.03 -10.62 1.52
C PHE A 187 11.96 -10.68 0.31
N LEU A 188 11.43 -10.86 -0.90
CA LEU A 188 12.20 -10.88 -2.15
C LEU A 188 12.92 -9.54 -2.37
N ARG A 189 12.25 -8.43 -2.12
CA ARG A 189 12.82 -7.08 -2.24
C ARG A 189 14.06 -6.88 -1.36
N ARG A 190 14.08 -7.45 -0.14
CA ARG A 190 15.21 -7.32 0.81
C ARG A 190 16.49 -8.00 0.34
N ARG A 191 16.40 -8.95 -0.59
CA ARG A 191 17.51 -9.74 -1.10
C ARG A 191 17.96 -9.21 -2.46
N GLU A 192 19.07 -8.47 -2.50
CA GLU A 192 19.53 -7.82 -3.74
C GLU A 192 19.76 -8.81 -4.88
N TRP A 193 20.33 -9.96 -4.61
CA TRP A 193 20.56 -11.01 -5.61
C TRP A 193 19.24 -11.58 -6.16
N LEU A 194 18.21 -11.78 -5.32
CA LEU A 194 16.89 -12.21 -5.76
C LEU A 194 16.21 -11.13 -6.62
N ARG A 195 16.27 -9.88 -6.18
CA ARG A 195 15.72 -8.75 -6.93
C ARG A 195 16.30 -8.65 -8.34
N LYS A 196 17.63 -8.82 -8.49
CA LYS A 196 18.32 -8.83 -9.79
C LYS A 196 17.88 -9.99 -10.69
N GLN A 197 17.40 -11.09 -10.11
CA GLN A 197 16.94 -12.28 -10.86
C GLN A 197 15.45 -12.26 -11.20
N ILE A 198 14.63 -11.43 -10.52
CA ILE A 198 13.17 -11.41 -10.76
C ILE A 198 12.86 -11.09 -12.22
N VAL A 199 13.36 -9.98 -12.75
CA VAL A 199 13.07 -9.52 -14.11
C VAL A 199 13.60 -10.49 -15.16
N PRO A 200 14.87 -10.93 -15.12
CA PRO A 200 15.37 -11.96 -16.05
C PRO A 200 14.59 -13.27 -16.00
N THR A 201 14.22 -13.72 -14.79
CA THR A 201 13.45 -14.98 -14.64
C THR A 201 12.05 -14.85 -15.21
N LEU A 202 11.33 -13.76 -14.91
CA LEU A 202 9.98 -13.52 -15.44
C LEU A 202 10.00 -13.32 -16.96
N ARG A 203 11.05 -12.70 -17.51
CA ARG A 203 11.24 -12.57 -18.96
C ARG A 203 11.50 -13.92 -19.62
N ARG A 204 12.26 -14.80 -18.97
CA ARG A 204 12.55 -16.16 -19.47
C ARG A 204 11.35 -17.09 -19.36
N TRP A 205 10.47 -16.87 -18.38
CA TRP A 205 9.31 -17.69 -18.07
C TRP A 205 8.03 -16.85 -17.96
N PRO A 206 7.47 -16.34 -19.11
CA PRO A 206 6.28 -15.48 -19.10
C PRO A 206 5.05 -16.11 -18.42
N ARG A 207 4.97 -17.46 -18.44
CA ARG A 207 3.90 -18.22 -17.76
C ARG A 207 3.91 -18.01 -16.24
N LEU A 208 5.10 -17.86 -15.62
CA LEU A 208 5.21 -17.55 -14.19
C LEU A 208 4.72 -16.13 -13.87
N PHE A 209 4.99 -15.18 -14.77
CA PHE A 209 4.47 -13.83 -14.64
C PHE A 209 2.93 -13.81 -14.75
N ASN A 210 2.37 -14.47 -15.76
CA ASN A 210 0.92 -14.59 -15.92
C ASN A 210 0.27 -15.33 -14.74
N LEU A 211 0.91 -16.36 -14.19
CA LEU A 211 0.44 -17.03 -12.99
C LEU A 211 0.43 -16.08 -11.78
N ALA A 212 1.48 -15.29 -11.59
CA ALA A 212 1.55 -14.29 -10.53
C ALA A 212 0.47 -13.20 -10.70
N LEU A 213 0.25 -12.70 -11.93
CA LEU A 213 -0.82 -11.75 -12.25
C LEU A 213 -2.21 -12.38 -12.05
N ASN A 214 -2.43 -13.61 -12.50
CA ASN A 214 -3.71 -14.31 -12.30
C ASN A 214 -3.98 -14.54 -10.81
N VAL A 215 -2.93 -14.83 -10.03
CA VAL A 215 -3.04 -14.90 -8.57
C VAL A 215 -3.43 -13.55 -7.97
N LEU A 216 -3.05 -12.42 -8.55
CA LEU A 216 -3.46 -11.08 -8.13
C LEU A 216 -4.87 -10.71 -8.63
N ASN A 217 -5.25 -11.12 -9.85
CA ASN A 217 -6.49 -10.68 -10.51
C ASN A 217 -7.71 -11.58 -10.27
N HIS A 218 -7.51 -12.86 -9.90
CA HIS A 218 -8.62 -13.81 -9.70
C HIS A 218 -8.91 -13.98 -8.20
N SER A 219 -9.66 -13.00 -7.69
CA SER A 219 -10.29 -13.08 -6.36
C SER A 219 -11.71 -12.56 -6.45
#